data_ed95929c71408074a3d3a95d68d49ba1
#
_entry.id   ed95929c71408074a3d3a95d68d49ba1
#
_cell.length_a   1.000
_cell.length_b   1.000
_cell.length_c   1.000
_cell.angle_alpha   90.00
_cell.angle_beta   90.00
_cell.angle_gamma   90.00
#
_symmetry.space_group_name_H-M   'P 1'
#
loop_
_entity.id
_entity.type
_entity.pdbx_description
1 polymer ?
#
loop_
_entity_poly.entity_id
_entity_poly.type
_entity_poly.pdbx_seq_one_letter_code
_entity_poly.pdbx_strand_id
1 'polypeptide(L)'
;MGLRSATDLFSEWADSGRDVGMEQGHAASVEVMLDRLLTDRTDPFTAIDIGCGNGWVVRRLKAHQLCKEASGVDGAPSMISKARSADPQGDYIEAMLPDWKPSKPVDLIHSMECLYYLEEPMVFLQTLHDEWMRPGGR
;
A
#
# COMPACT_ATOMS: atom_id res chain seq x y z
N MET A 1 -1.75 25.39 18.33
CA MET A 1 -2.25 24.11 17.78
C MET A 1 -1.11 23.44 17.05
N GLY A 2 -0.72 22.26 17.46
CA GLY A 2 0.26 21.47 16.74
C GLY A 2 -0.26 21.05 15.37
N LEU A 3 0.64 20.95 14.38
CA LEU A 3 0.31 20.37 13.09
C LEU A 3 -0.15 18.91 13.32
N ARG A 4 -1.30 18.54 12.81
CA ARG A 4 -1.77 17.15 12.82
C ARG A 4 -0.84 16.31 11.93
N SER A 5 -0.49 15.11 12.39
CA SER A 5 0.25 14.18 11.55
C SER A 5 -0.64 13.67 10.43
N ALA A 6 -0.03 13.24 9.32
CA ALA A 6 -0.78 12.63 8.22
C ALA A 6 -1.56 11.37 8.68
N THR A 7 -0.96 10.59 9.58
CA THR A 7 -1.59 9.38 10.14
C THR A 7 -2.83 9.69 10.98
N ASP A 8 -2.81 10.79 11.75
CA ASP A 8 -3.98 11.23 12.54
C ASP A 8 -5.12 11.66 11.61
N LEU A 9 -4.80 12.42 10.56
CA LEU A 9 -5.79 12.87 9.59
C LEU A 9 -6.41 11.67 8.83
N PHE A 10 -5.61 10.72 8.40
CA PHE A 10 -6.11 9.55 7.69
C PHE A 10 -6.94 8.62 8.59
N SER A 11 -6.57 8.50 9.87
CA SER A 11 -7.41 7.79 10.84
C SER A 11 -8.78 8.45 11.01
N GLU A 12 -8.81 9.77 11.10
CA GLU A 12 -10.08 10.52 11.17
C GLU A 12 -10.91 10.30 9.89
N TRP A 13 -10.29 10.28 8.73
CA TRP A 13 -10.99 10.01 7.47
C TRP A 13 -11.58 8.60 7.42
N ALA A 14 -10.86 7.60 7.92
CA ALA A 14 -11.39 6.24 8.05
C ALA A 14 -12.60 6.20 8.97
N ASP A 15 -12.53 6.86 10.13
CA ASP A 15 -13.61 6.90 11.10
C ASP A 15 -14.85 7.65 10.56
N SER A 16 -14.66 8.62 9.68
CA SER A 16 -15.75 9.40 9.05
C SER A 16 -16.24 8.85 7.71
N GLY A 17 -15.64 7.79 7.18
CA GLY A 17 -15.99 7.18 5.90
C GLY A 17 -15.43 7.88 4.66
N ARG A 18 -14.56 8.88 4.82
CA ARG A 18 -13.92 9.60 3.69
C ARG A 18 -12.95 8.75 2.90
N ASP A 19 -12.43 7.68 3.48
CA ASP A 19 -11.56 6.72 2.81
C ASP A 19 -12.23 6.07 1.59
N VAL A 20 -13.53 5.81 1.64
CA VAL A 20 -14.32 5.29 0.50
C VAL A 20 -14.37 6.29 -0.65
N GLY A 21 -14.53 7.58 -0.36
CA GLY A 21 -14.48 8.64 -1.36
C GLY A 21 -13.11 8.74 -2.04
N MET A 22 -12.02 8.59 -1.28
CA MET A 22 -10.66 8.55 -1.82
C MET A 22 -10.43 7.33 -2.71
N GLU A 23 -10.89 6.15 -2.30
CA GLU A 23 -10.87 4.93 -3.10
C GLU A 23 -11.54 5.15 -4.47
N GLN A 24 -12.77 5.67 -4.47
CA GLN A 24 -13.52 5.96 -5.69
C GLN A 24 -12.83 7.01 -6.58
N GLY A 25 -12.27 8.07 -5.98
CA GLY A 25 -11.55 9.12 -6.69
C GLY A 25 -10.24 8.67 -7.33
N HIS A 26 -9.58 7.65 -6.78
CA HIS A 26 -8.29 7.15 -7.25
C HIS A 26 -8.39 5.88 -8.10
N ALA A 27 -9.55 5.24 -8.16
CA ALA A 27 -9.71 3.93 -8.79
C ALA A 27 -9.18 3.89 -10.24
N ALA A 28 -9.50 4.88 -11.06
CA ALA A 28 -9.06 4.93 -12.45
C ALA A 28 -7.54 5.01 -12.59
N SER A 29 -6.89 5.85 -11.79
CA SER A 29 -5.42 5.98 -11.78
C SER A 29 -4.75 4.71 -11.29
N VAL A 30 -5.28 4.09 -10.25
CA VAL A 30 -4.75 2.84 -9.70
C VAL A 30 -4.90 1.70 -10.72
N GLU A 31 -6.02 1.58 -11.43
CA GLU A 31 -6.16 0.56 -12.47
C GLU A 31 -5.09 0.70 -13.56
N VAL A 32 -4.78 1.91 -14.00
CA VAL A 32 -3.69 2.16 -14.95
C VAL A 32 -2.33 1.72 -14.38
N MET A 33 -2.07 2.03 -13.11
CA MET A 33 -0.84 1.62 -12.43
C MET A 33 -0.74 0.10 -12.31
N LEU A 34 -1.82 -0.57 -11.92
CA LEU A 34 -1.88 -2.03 -11.80
C LEU A 34 -1.72 -2.72 -13.16
N ASP A 35 -2.38 -2.22 -14.20
CA ASP A 35 -2.20 -2.72 -15.56
C ASP A 35 -0.72 -2.66 -15.97
N ARG A 36 -0.04 -1.58 -15.64
CA ARG A 36 1.39 -1.40 -15.93
C ARG A 36 2.26 -2.39 -15.14
N LEU A 37 1.96 -2.58 -13.85
CA LEU A 37 2.68 -3.52 -12.99
C LEU A 37 2.53 -4.97 -13.47
N LEU A 38 1.35 -5.32 -13.98
CA LEU A 38 0.97 -6.69 -14.33
C LEU A 38 1.17 -7.00 -15.81
N THR A 39 1.52 -6.01 -16.65
CA THR A 39 1.78 -6.21 -18.08
C THR A 39 2.83 -7.30 -18.31
N ASP A 40 2.51 -8.23 -19.21
CA ASP A 40 3.38 -9.36 -19.62
C ASP A 40 3.80 -10.28 -18.47
N ARG A 41 3.09 -10.24 -17.34
CA ARG A 41 3.40 -11.13 -16.24
C ARG A 41 2.81 -12.52 -16.47
N THR A 42 3.70 -13.51 -16.42
CA THR A 42 3.36 -14.93 -16.61
C THR A 42 3.64 -15.76 -15.36
N ASP A 43 4.47 -15.24 -14.44
CA ASP A 43 4.87 -15.95 -13.22
C ASP A 43 4.09 -15.46 -12.01
N PRO A 44 3.86 -16.32 -11.01
CA PRO A 44 3.30 -15.91 -9.73
C PRO A 44 4.12 -14.78 -9.10
N PHE A 45 3.44 -13.89 -8.36
CA PHE A 45 4.09 -12.73 -7.75
C PHE A 45 3.65 -12.51 -6.31
N THR A 46 4.51 -11.84 -5.57
CA THR A 46 4.20 -11.23 -4.27
C THR A 46 4.19 -9.71 -4.43
N ALA A 47 3.35 -9.03 -3.67
CA ALA A 47 3.18 -7.57 -3.77
C ALA A 47 2.98 -6.92 -2.42
N ILE A 48 3.32 -5.63 -2.34
CA ILE A 48 3.01 -4.78 -1.20
C ILE A 48 2.46 -3.44 -1.67
N ASP A 49 1.43 -2.95 -0.97
CA ASP A 49 0.88 -1.61 -1.15
C ASP A 49 1.30 -0.72 0.01
N ILE A 50 2.08 0.31 -0.29
CA ILE A 50 2.59 1.27 0.69
C ILE A 50 1.59 2.41 0.84
N GLY A 51 1.17 2.68 2.08
CA GLY A 51 0.08 3.61 2.33
C GLY A 51 -1.26 3.00 1.93
N CYS A 52 -1.50 1.76 2.35
CA CYS A 52 -2.60 0.94 1.83
C CYS A 52 -4.01 1.42 2.24
N GLY A 53 -4.11 2.32 3.20
CA GLY A 53 -5.40 2.80 3.70
C GLY A 53 -6.31 1.65 4.11
N ASN A 54 -7.54 1.64 3.61
CA ASN A 54 -8.51 0.58 3.92
C ASN A 54 -8.25 -0.75 3.20
N GLY A 55 -7.14 -0.88 2.47
CA GLY A 55 -6.70 -2.13 1.85
C GLY A 55 -7.33 -2.49 0.50
N TRP A 56 -8.05 -1.57 -0.14
CA TRP A 56 -8.76 -1.91 -1.38
C TRP A 56 -7.83 -2.29 -2.54
N VAL A 57 -6.62 -1.69 -2.64
CA VAL A 57 -5.62 -2.07 -3.65
C VAL A 57 -5.06 -3.47 -3.35
N VAL A 58 -4.81 -3.78 -2.07
CA VAL A 58 -4.37 -5.13 -1.67
C VAL A 58 -5.42 -6.15 -2.08
N ARG A 59 -6.70 -5.90 -1.81
CA ARG A 59 -7.80 -6.78 -2.22
C ARG A 59 -7.85 -6.94 -3.75
N ARG A 60 -7.62 -5.86 -4.48
CA ARG A 60 -7.57 -5.86 -5.94
C ARG A 60 -6.42 -6.71 -6.49
N LEU A 61 -5.23 -6.60 -5.88
CA LEU A 61 -4.07 -7.43 -6.21
C LEU A 61 -4.31 -8.92 -5.91
N LYS A 62 -4.88 -9.21 -4.74
CA LYS A 62 -5.21 -10.58 -4.33
C LYS A 62 -6.21 -11.28 -5.27
N ALA A 63 -7.05 -10.52 -5.96
CA ALA A 63 -7.98 -11.05 -6.94
C ALA A 63 -7.31 -11.53 -8.24
N HIS A 64 -6.06 -11.17 -8.47
CA HIS A 64 -5.32 -11.62 -9.66
C HIS A 64 -4.87 -13.07 -9.51
N GLN A 65 -5.08 -13.88 -10.55
CA GLN A 65 -4.81 -15.32 -10.51
C GLN A 65 -3.34 -15.69 -10.23
N LEU A 66 -2.40 -14.82 -10.58
CA LEU A 66 -0.97 -15.04 -10.33
C LEU A 66 -0.48 -14.48 -8.99
N CYS A 67 -1.33 -13.81 -8.23
CA CYS A 67 -0.96 -13.28 -6.93
C CYS A 67 -0.84 -14.38 -5.89
N LYS A 68 0.37 -14.60 -5.38
CA LYS A 68 0.62 -15.53 -4.26
C LYS A 68 0.30 -14.90 -2.93
N GLU A 69 0.82 -13.68 -2.73
CA GLU A 69 0.65 -12.91 -1.51
C GLU A 69 0.61 -11.43 -1.86
N ALA A 70 -0.28 -10.70 -1.22
CA ALA A 70 -0.28 -9.24 -1.24
C ALA A 70 -0.53 -8.73 0.17
N SER A 71 0.27 -7.77 0.60
CA SER A 71 0.16 -7.12 1.90
C SER A 71 0.05 -5.61 1.76
N GLY A 72 -0.39 -4.96 2.83
CA GLY A 72 -0.46 -3.52 2.90
C GLY A 72 0.14 -2.99 4.17
N VAL A 73 0.77 -1.83 4.11
CA VAL A 73 1.32 -1.13 5.27
C VAL A 73 0.79 0.30 5.30
N ASP A 74 0.37 0.74 6.48
CA ASP A 74 -0.10 2.10 6.71
C ASP A 74 0.13 2.49 8.16
N GLY A 75 0.41 3.77 8.40
CA GLY A 75 0.63 4.30 9.74
C GLY A 75 -0.66 4.71 10.47
N ALA A 76 -1.81 4.71 9.79
CA ALA A 76 -3.09 5.12 10.36
C ALA A 76 -3.83 3.92 10.97
N PRO A 77 -3.96 3.84 12.34
CA PRO A 77 -4.58 2.69 13.00
C PRO A 77 -6.01 2.41 12.53
N SER A 78 -6.83 3.43 12.33
CA SER A 78 -8.22 3.27 11.89
C SER A 78 -8.32 2.74 10.46
N MET A 79 -7.38 3.09 9.59
CA MET A 79 -7.30 2.54 8.23
C MET A 79 -6.97 1.03 8.27
N ILE A 80 -5.98 0.64 9.04
CA ILE A 80 -5.60 -0.77 9.20
C ILE A 80 -6.74 -1.57 9.84
N SER A 81 -7.42 -1.01 10.82
CA SER A 81 -8.61 -1.65 11.41
C SER A 81 -9.69 -1.92 10.37
N LYS A 82 -9.99 -0.95 9.52
CA LYS A 82 -10.93 -1.12 8.40
C LYS A 82 -10.47 -2.17 7.40
N ALA A 83 -9.19 -2.13 7.02
CA ALA A 83 -8.62 -3.11 6.11
C ALA A 83 -8.79 -4.55 6.63
N ARG A 84 -8.46 -4.76 7.89
CA ARG A 84 -8.61 -6.08 8.56
C ARG A 84 -10.06 -6.52 8.67
N SER A 85 -10.96 -5.58 8.90
CA SER A 85 -12.40 -5.88 8.96
C SER A 85 -12.97 -6.27 7.58
N ALA A 86 -12.53 -5.60 6.53
CA ALA A 86 -12.96 -5.87 5.17
C ALA A 86 -12.34 -7.16 4.59
N ASP A 87 -11.14 -7.51 5.04
CA ASP A 87 -10.38 -8.67 4.55
C ASP A 87 -9.69 -9.36 5.73
N PRO A 88 -10.43 -10.17 6.54
CA PRO A 88 -9.87 -10.83 7.71
C PRO A 88 -8.74 -11.83 7.41
N GLN A 89 -8.62 -12.28 6.17
CA GLN A 89 -7.54 -13.17 5.72
C GLN A 89 -6.36 -12.41 5.12
N GLY A 90 -6.44 -11.08 5.06
CA GLY A 90 -5.39 -10.24 4.50
C GLY A 90 -4.26 -9.96 5.48
N ASP A 91 -3.12 -9.57 4.94
CA ASP A 91 -1.95 -9.18 5.70
C ASP A 91 -1.80 -7.65 5.67
N TYR A 92 -2.22 -7.00 6.75
CA TYR A 92 -2.19 -5.55 6.90
C TYR A 92 -1.36 -5.17 8.13
N ILE A 93 -0.36 -4.34 7.90
CA ILE A 93 0.63 -3.96 8.91
C ILE A 93 0.44 -2.49 9.29
N GLU A 94 0.24 -2.23 10.59
CA GLU A 94 0.31 -0.88 11.13
C GLU A 94 1.76 -0.55 11.43
N ALA A 95 2.35 0.35 10.66
CA ALA A 95 3.73 0.76 10.86
C ALA A 95 3.99 2.14 10.28
N MET A 96 4.91 2.86 10.91
CA MET A 96 5.40 4.15 10.43
C MET A 96 6.56 3.95 9.47
N LEU A 97 6.50 4.59 8.33
CA LEU A 97 7.60 4.60 7.36
C LEU A 97 8.51 5.82 7.62
N PRO A 98 9.81 5.69 7.43
CA PRO A 98 10.54 4.56 6.83
C PRO A 98 11.02 3.49 7.83
N ASP A 99 10.53 3.49 9.06
CA ASP A 99 11.08 2.67 10.17
C ASP A 99 10.69 1.18 10.13
N TRP A 100 9.96 0.77 9.12
CA TRP A 100 9.56 -0.62 8.92
C TRP A 100 9.95 -1.11 7.53
N LYS A 101 10.20 -2.41 7.40
CA LYS A 101 10.40 -3.08 6.11
C LYS A 101 9.84 -4.49 6.13
N PRO A 102 9.48 -5.06 4.96
CA PRO A 102 9.01 -6.43 4.89
C PRO A 102 10.13 -7.42 5.24
N SER A 103 9.76 -8.57 5.81
CA SER A 103 10.71 -9.63 6.17
C SER A 103 11.36 -10.30 4.95
N LYS A 104 10.68 -10.24 3.80
CA LYS A 104 11.17 -10.79 2.53
C LYS A 104 10.94 -9.77 1.41
N PRO A 105 11.86 -9.67 0.43
CA PRO A 105 11.62 -8.86 -0.75
C PRO A 105 10.39 -9.34 -1.53
N VAL A 106 9.76 -8.41 -2.24
CA VAL A 106 8.56 -8.65 -3.05
C VAL A 106 8.83 -8.42 -4.53
N ASP A 107 7.96 -8.92 -5.39
CA ASP A 107 8.04 -8.74 -6.83
C ASP A 107 7.47 -7.40 -7.30
N LEU A 108 6.40 -6.93 -6.66
CA LEU A 108 5.69 -5.71 -7.02
C LEU A 108 5.50 -4.80 -5.81
N ILE A 109 5.75 -3.52 -6.01
CA ILE A 109 5.50 -2.47 -5.02
C ILE A 109 4.59 -1.43 -5.65
N HIS A 110 3.48 -1.13 -4.99
CA HIS A 110 2.54 -0.07 -5.35
C HIS A 110 2.47 0.96 -4.24
N SER A 111 2.31 2.23 -4.60
CA SER A 111 2.00 3.30 -3.67
C SER A 111 1.24 4.40 -4.38
N MET A 112 0.17 4.86 -3.77
CA MET A 112 -0.66 5.95 -4.29
C MET A 112 -0.84 7.03 -3.22
N GLU A 113 -0.48 8.27 -3.56
CA GLU A 113 -0.68 9.44 -2.69
C GLU A 113 -0.08 9.26 -1.27
N CYS A 114 1.12 8.69 -1.16
CA CYS A 114 1.74 8.38 0.12
C CYS A 114 3.17 8.95 0.27
N LEU A 115 4.03 8.77 -0.72
CA LEU A 115 5.47 8.99 -0.57
C LEU A 115 5.85 10.44 -0.25
N TYR A 116 5.05 11.41 -0.65
CA TYR A 116 5.31 12.83 -0.38
C TYR A 116 5.10 13.24 1.08
N TYR A 117 4.54 12.36 1.91
CA TYR A 117 4.49 12.59 3.36
C TYR A 117 5.79 12.24 4.08
N LEU A 118 6.74 11.61 3.39
CA LEU A 118 8.05 11.28 3.93
C LEU A 118 8.99 12.48 3.85
N GLU A 119 9.88 12.62 4.83
CA GLU A 119 10.88 13.70 4.85
C GLU A 119 11.86 13.57 3.70
N GLU A 120 12.30 12.35 3.38
CA GLU A 120 13.27 12.06 2.34
C GLU A 120 12.75 11.00 1.36
N PRO A 121 11.77 11.34 0.51
CA PRO A 121 11.14 10.36 -0.37
C PRO A 121 12.11 9.71 -1.37
N MET A 122 13.13 10.43 -1.83
CA MET A 122 14.13 9.87 -2.76
C MET A 122 15.00 8.81 -2.10
N VAL A 123 15.39 9.02 -0.84
CA VAL A 123 16.13 8.04 -0.05
C VAL A 123 15.27 6.79 0.16
N PHE A 124 13.99 6.98 0.46
CA PHE A 124 13.07 5.85 0.63
C PHE A 124 12.87 5.07 -0.67
N LEU A 125 12.75 5.72 -1.82
CA LEU A 125 12.70 5.05 -3.12
C LEU A 125 13.94 4.18 -3.38
N GLN A 126 15.12 4.67 -3.01
CA GLN A 126 16.35 3.88 -3.11
C GLN A 126 16.29 2.66 -2.19
N THR A 127 15.79 2.81 -0.97
CA THR A 127 15.59 1.71 -0.03
C THR A 127 14.61 0.66 -0.59
N LEU A 128 13.52 1.09 -1.19
CA LEU A 128 12.57 0.18 -1.84
C LEU A 128 13.25 -0.66 -2.93
N HIS A 129 14.06 -0.02 -3.77
CA HIS A 129 14.79 -0.69 -4.83
C HIS A 129 15.81 -1.70 -4.26
N ASP A 130 16.58 -1.30 -3.27
CA ASP A 130 17.73 -2.08 -2.79
C ASP A 130 17.35 -3.18 -1.79
N GLU A 131 16.31 -2.95 -0.98
CA GLU A 131 16.00 -3.82 0.14
C GLU A 131 14.62 -4.48 0.09
N TRP A 132 13.63 -3.87 -0.57
CA TRP A 132 12.26 -4.38 -0.58
C TRP A 132 11.91 -5.17 -1.83
N MET A 133 12.62 -4.94 -2.93
CA MET A 133 12.26 -5.46 -4.24
C MET A 133 13.20 -6.58 -4.66
N ARG A 134 12.64 -7.67 -5.20
CA ARG A 134 13.43 -8.71 -5.84
C ARG A 134 14.07 -8.19 -7.13
N PRO A 135 15.23 -8.76 -7.56
CA PRO A 135 15.78 -8.44 -8.88
C PRO A 135 14.73 -8.62 -9.98
N GLY A 136 14.60 -7.65 -10.87
CA GLY A 136 13.59 -7.63 -11.92
C GLY A 136 12.19 -7.24 -11.46
N GLY A 137 12.00 -6.86 -10.20
CA GLY A 137 10.74 -6.36 -9.66
C GLY A 137 10.31 -5.01 -10.26
N ARG A 138 9.07 -4.62 -10.00
CA ARG A 138 8.46 -3.39 -10.51
C ARG A 138 7.78 -2.61 -9.40
#